data_a281f215aa787fd90b3d4f3ba6da2463
#
_entry.id   a281f215aa787fd90b3d4f3ba6da2463
#
_cell.length_a   1.000
_cell.length_b   1.000
_cell.length_c   1.000
_cell.angle_alpha   90.00
_cell.angle_beta   90.00
_cell.angle_gamma   90.00
#
_symmetry.space_group_name_H-M   'P 1'
#
loop_
_entity.id
_entity.type
_entity.pdbx_description
1 polymer ?
#
loop_
_entity_poly.entity_id
_entity_poly.type
_entity_poly.pdbx_seq_one_letter_code
_entity_poly.pdbx_strand_id
1 'polypeptide(L)'
;IPKLSENITTRLVAGKNETAGKITFLAIIVLSIFVFVKRNSLNNKTRYAFSLLSVWLAFALIGLGLYKQEIYDHYYGFFFAAPFLLLAGVVEEALRIDKKKFFKAPIFFGIAMLVLANLAENPLKYPPNNQITRSRVVAKRIMEEAGGEKFNLAVIAERNYEDGYQYFLELGGSGVIDIDAQRPETITDLLFVVCEMPKDKCDPTHSPKAEVANFGWSKVDKDWEVGGILLYKLIHTK
;
A
#
# COMPACT_ATOMS: atom_id res chain seq x y z
N ILE A 1 11.04 11.61 12.23
CA ILE A 1 11.02 10.33 12.99
C ILE A 1 9.79 10.26 13.92
N PRO A 2 9.47 11.22 14.83
CA PRO A 2 8.28 11.10 15.70
C PRO A 2 6.97 10.91 14.94
N LYS A 3 6.74 11.68 13.88
CA LYS A 3 5.55 11.55 13.01
C LYS A 3 5.51 10.18 12.30
N LEU A 4 6.68 9.63 11.93
CA LEU A 4 6.77 8.31 11.30
C LEU A 4 6.43 7.20 12.30
N SER A 5 6.94 7.25 13.53
CA SER A 5 6.62 6.23 14.54
C SER A 5 5.15 6.29 14.99
N GLU A 6 4.55 7.47 15.06
CA GLU A 6 3.10 7.64 15.26
C GLU A 6 2.29 7.02 14.11
N ASN A 7 2.70 7.29 12.86
CA ASN A 7 2.06 6.71 11.68
C ASN A 7 2.17 5.18 11.64
N ILE A 8 3.33 4.63 12.01
CA ILE A 8 3.52 3.18 12.12
C ILE A 8 2.56 2.58 13.16
N THR A 9 2.48 3.19 14.36
CA THR A 9 1.56 2.74 15.39
C THR A 9 0.10 2.79 14.93
N THR A 10 -0.30 3.87 14.25
CA THR A 10 -1.64 4.02 13.70
C THR A 10 -1.94 2.98 12.64
N ARG A 11 -1.04 2.75 11.69
CA ARG A 11 -1.27 1.87 10.55
C ARG A 11 -1.15 0.38 10.89
N LEU A 12 -0.17 0.00 11.74
CA LEU A 12 0.09 -1.41 12.04
C LEU A 12 -0.66 -1.90 13.27
N VAL A 13 -0.79 -1.06 14.32
CA VAL A 13 -1.30 -1.53 15.62
C VAL A 13 -2.75 -1.10 15.86
N ALA A 14 -3.14 0.09 15.41
CA ALA A 14 -4.42 0.71 15.74
C ALA A 14 -5.46 0.68 14.60
N GLY A 15 -5.33 -0.22 13.61
CA GLY A 15 -6.30 -0.42 12.53
C GLY A 15 -6.57 0.84 11.71
N LYS A 16 -5.55 1.70 11.48
CA LYS A 16 -5.64 2.99 10.79
C LYS A 16 -6.46 4.07 11.52
N ASN A 17 -6.90 3.82 12.75
CA ASN A 17 -7.58 4.81 13.55
C ASN A 17 -6.57 5.76 14.20
N GLU A 18 -6.57 7.04 13.79
CA GLU A 18 -5.60 8.04 14.26
C GLU A 18 -5.66 8.28 15.78
N THR A 19 -6.86 8.37 16.35
CA THR A 19 -7.03 8.60 17.79
C THR A 19 -6.50 7.42 18.59
N ALA A 20 -6.89 6.19 18.20
CA ALA A 20 -6.39 4.97 18.81
C ALA A 20 -4.86 4.85 18.64
N GLY A 21 -4.31 5.22 17.48
CA GLY A 21 -2.89 5.25 17.19
C GLY A 21 -2.10 6.18 18.12
N LYS A 22 -2.57 7.41 18.30
CA LYS A 22 -1.95 8.40 19.20
C LYS A 22 -1.97 7.95 20.67
N ILE A 23 -3.13 7.45 21.13
CA ILE A 23 -3.27 6.93 22.48
C ILE A 23 -2.35 5.73 22.70
N THR A 24 -2.30 4.78 21.77
CA THR A 24 -1.43 3.61 21.84
C THR A 24 0.03 4.01 21.83
N PHE A 25 0.43 4.93 20.97
CA PHE A 25 1.80 5.43 20.91
C PHE A 25 2.23 6.05 22.25
N LEU A 26 1.37 6.91 22.82
CA LEU A 26 1.63 7.51 24.14
C LEU A 26 1.71 6.45 25.24
N ALA A 27 0.80 5.48 25.24
CA ALA A 27 0.79 4.38 26.21
C ALA A 27 2.08 3.54 26.12
N ILE A 28 2.55 3.23 24.91
CA ILE A 28 3.81 2.52 24.68
C ILE A 28 4.98 3.32 25.28
N ILE A 29 5.04 4.64 25.06
CA ILE A 29 6.09 5.50 25.62
C ILE A 29 6.06 5.45 27.15
N VAL A 30 4.89 5.66 27.76
CA VAL A 30 4.74 5.67 29.22
C VAL A 30 5.16 4.33 29.84
N LEU A 31 4.67 3.21 29.28
CA LEU A 31 5.02 1.87 29.75
C LEU A 31 6.50 1.56 29.52
N SER A 32 7.07 1.98 28.38
CA SER A 32 8.51 1.80 28.09
C SER A 32 9.39 2.57 29.08
N ILE A 33 9.02 3.81 29.42
CA ILE A 33 9.72 4.60 30.44
C ILE A 33 9.62 3.90 31.79
N PHE A 34 8.44 3.41 32.18
CA PHE A 34 8.25 2.66 33.44
C PHE A 34 9.15 1.42 33.52
N VAL A 35 9.16 0.60 32.44
CA VAL A 35 10.01 -0.60 32.35
C VAL A 35 11.49 -0.20 32.37
N PHE A 36 11.88 0.87 31.68
CA PHE A 36 13.26 1.36 31.68
C PHE A 36 13.74 1.83 33.04
N VAL A 37 12.94 2.60 33.76
CA VAL A 37 13.26 3.03 35.15
C VAL A 37 13.42 1.82 36.07
N LYS A 38 12.66 0.76 35.84
CA LYS A 38 12.73 -0.49 36.60
C LYS A 38 13.64 -1.56 35.99
N ARG A 39 14.53 -1.18 35.05
CA ARG A 39 15.36 -2.11 34.25
C ARG A 39 16.22 -3.08 35.10
N ASN A 40 16.58 -2.70 36.34
CA ASN A 40 17.33 -3.57 37.24
C ASN A 40 16.53 -4.80 37.72
N SER A 41 15.19 -4.76 37.55
CA SER A 41 14.29 -5.89 37.84
C SER A 41 14.16 -6.86 36.67
N LEU A 42 14.70 -6.51 35.48
CA LEU A 42 14.64 -7.35 34.28
C LEU A 42 15.71 -8.43 34.35
N ASN A 43 15.36 -9.64 33.91
CA ASN A 43 16.34 -10.68 33.68
C ASN A 43 17.19 -10.39 32.43
N ASN A 44 18.35 -11.04 32.30
CA ASN A 44 19.28 -10.81 31.21
C ASN A 44 18.65 -11.15 29.86
N LYS A 45 17.86 -12.22 29.73
CA LYS A 45 17.19 -12.62 28.47
C LYS A 45 16.23 -11.53 28.00
N THR A 46 15.39 -11.01 28.87
CA THR A 46 14.47 -9.91 28.58
C THR A 46 15.21 -8.64 28.14
N ARG A 47 16.31 -8.31 28.83
CA ARG A 47 17.15 -7.15 28.47
C ARG A 47 17.73 -7.29 27.05
N TYR A 48 18.26 -8.47 26.70
CA TYR A 48 18.76 -8.73 25.34
C TYR A 48 17.64 -8.68 24.30
N ALA A 49 16.47 -9.26 24.57
CA ALA A 49 15.32 -9.19 23.67
C ALA A 49 14.88 -7.75 23.40
N PHE A 50 14.75 -6.92 24.44
CA PHE A 50 14.42 -5.50 24.27
C PHE A 50 15.50 -4.74 23.50
N SER A 51 16.78 -5.01 23.77
CA SER A 51 17.87 -4.38 23.02
C SER A 51 17.80 -4.73 21.54
N LEU A 52 17.61 -6.00 21.22
CA LEU A 52 17.50 -6.47 19.83
C LEU A 52 16.31 -5.82 19.11
N LEU A 53 15.11 -5.84 19.72
CA LEU A 53 13.91 -5.23 19.15
C LEU A 53 14.06 -3.72 19.00
N SER A 54 14.70 -3.05 19.97
CA SER A 54 14.93 -1.61 19.89
C SER A 54 15.90 -1.24 18.77
N VAL A 55 16.98 -2.00 18.60
CA VAL A 55 17.93 -1.82 17.51
C VAL A 55 17.26 -2.05 16.17
N TRP A 56 16.49 -3.12 16.02
CA TRP A 56 15.74 -3.42 14.80
C TRP A 56 14.79 -2.29 14.44
N LEU A 57 13.97 -1.83 15.38
CA LEU A 57 13.05 -0.70 15.15
C LEU A 57 13.78 0.60 14.88
N ALA A 58 14.91 0.89 15.56
CA ALA A 58 15.69 2.09 15.31
C ALA A 58 16.23 2.11 13.88
N PHE A 59 16.79 1.01 13.38
CA PHE A 59 17.25 0.91 11.99
C PHE A 59 16.11 1.01 10.99
N ALA A 60 14.94 0.40 11.27
CA ALA A 60 13.76 0.53 10.43
C ALA A 60 13.28 2.00 10.35
N LEU A 61 13.20 2.70 11.50
CA LEU A 61 12.79 4.10 11.55
C LEU A 61 13.80 5.03 10.87
N ILE A 62 15.09 4.78 11.04
CA ILE A 62 16.14 5.58 10.38
C ILE A 62 16.09 5.35 8.86
N GLY A 63 16.03 4.09 8.42
CA GLY A 63 15.99 3.73 7.01
C GLY A 63 14.78 4.33 6.30
N LEU A 64 13.58 4.16 6.85
CA LEU A 64 12.36 4.75 6.30
C LEU A 64 12.36 6.29 6.44
N GLY A 65 12.95 6.84 7.52
CA GLY A 65 13.05 8.27 7.73
C GLY A 65 13.99 8.99 6.75
N LEU A 66 14.94 8.27 6.17
CA LEU A 66 15.86 8.77 5.13
C LEU A 66 15.29 8.56 3.71
N TYR A 67 14.25 7.74 3.57
CA TYR A 67 13.60 7.52 2.29
C TYR A 67 12.79 8.75 1.88
N LYS A 68 13.08 9.30 0.70
CA LYS A 68 12.51 10.57 0.23
C LYS A 68 11.18 10.43 -0.52
N GLN A 69 10.86 9.20 -0.93
CA GLN A 69 9.64 8.91 -1.69
C GLN A 69 8.48 8.54 -0.75
N GLU A 70 7.28 8.38 -1.29
CA GLU A 70 6.11 7.94 -0.53
C GLU A 70 6.33 6.55 0.07
N ILE A 71 6.00 6.39 1.35
CA ILE A 71 6.13 5.12 2.07
C ILE A 71 4.78 4.39 2.01
N TYR A 72 4.74 3.30 1.26
CA TYR A 72 3.56 2.43 1.15
C TYR A 72 3.51 1.40 2.28
N ASP A 73 2.31 0.90 2.59
CA ASP A 73 2.09 -0.04 3.71
C ASP A 73 2.93 -1.33 3.61
N HIS A 74 3.22 -1.81 2.39
CA HIS A 74 4.06 -3.01 2.19
C HIS A 74 5.53 -2.81 2.57
N TYR A 75 6.02 -1.57 2.65
CA TYR A 75 7.38 -1.28 3.12
C TYR A 75 7.56 -1.58 4.62
N TYR A 76 6.48 -1.69 5.38
CA TYR A 76 6.55 -2.08 6.79
C TYR A 76 6.75 -3.60 6.98
N GLY A 77 6.66 -4.41 5.91
CA GLY A 77 6.71 -5.87 5.96
C GLY A 77 7.95 -6.43 6.66
N PHE A 78 9.14 -5.84 6.44
CA PHE A 78 10.40 -6.34 6.99
C PHE A 78 10.52 -6.18 8.52
N PHE A 79 9.74 -5.33 9.15
CA PHE A 79 9.73 -5.17 10.61
C PHE A 79 8.33 -5.27 11.22
N PHE A 80 7.35 -5.75 10.45
CA PHE A 80 5.95 -5.83 10.88
C PHE A 80 5.76 -6.47 12.27
N ALA A 81 6.51 -7.52 12.60
CA ALA A 81 6.40 -8.21 13.87
C ALA A 81 7.00 -7.43 15.06
N ALA A 82 7.98 -6.56 14.83
CA ALA A 82 8.75 -5.92 15.88
C ALA A 82 7.93 -5.01 16.81
N PRO A 83 7.01 -4.13 16.34
CA PRO A 83 6.15 -3.33 17.24
C PRO A 83 5.24 -4.18 18.12
N PHE A 84 4.70 -5.29 17.61
CA PHE A 84 3.85 -6.18 18.40
C PHE A 84 4.63 -6.93 19.47
N LEU A 85 5.81 -7.44 19.13
CA LEU A 85 6.70 -8.10 20.09
C LEU A 85 7.17 -7.13 21.16
N LEU A 86 7.51 -5.90 20.81
CA LEU A 86 7.89 -4.86 21.76
C LEU A 86 6.72 -4.51 22.68
N LEU A 87 5.53 -4.29 22.12
CA LEU A 87 4.32 -3.99 22.89
C LEU A 87 4.00 -5.13 23.86
N ALA A 88 4.01 -6.37 23.41
CA ALA A 88 3.75 -7.54 24.25
C ALA A 88 4.78 -7.64 25.39
N GLY A 89 6.07 -7.50 25.08
CA GLY A 89 7.12 -7.55 26.10
C GLY A 89 7.03 -6.41 27.11
N VAL A 90 6.74 -5.19 26.65
CA VAL A 90 6.56 -4.02 27.56
C VAL A 90 5.35 -4.22 28.46
N VAL A 91 4.23 -4.72 27.92
CA VAL A 91 3.01 -5.03 28.68
C VAL A 91 3.29 -6.11 29.73
N GLU A 92 3.92 -7.22 29.31
CA GLU A 92 4.26 -8.33 30.23
C GLU A 92 5.15 -7.84 31.40
N GLU A 93 6.20 -7.10 31.08
CA GLU A 93 7.12 -6.59 32.11
C GLU A 93 6.48 -5.52 33.00
N ALA A 94 5.63 -4.65 32.44
CA ALA A 94 4.90 -3.68 33.24
C ALA A 94 3.96 -4.37 34.24
N LEU A 95 3.23 -5.41 33.80
CA LEU A 95 2.36 -6.20 34.69
C LEU A 95 3.15 -7.00 35.76
N ARG A 96 4.34 -7.52 35.39
CA ARG A 96 5.22 -8.26 36.28
C ARG A 96 5.80 -7.37 37.38
N ILE A 97 6.23 -6.14 37.04
CA ILE A 97 6.85 -5.18 37.94
C ILE A 97 5.82 -4.49 38.84
N ASP A 98 4.59 -4.33 38.34
CA ASP A 98 3.49 -3.63 39.03
C ASP A 98 2.88 -4.49 40.15
N LYS A 99 3.56 -4.54 41.28
CA LYS A 99 3.09 -5.29 42.47
C LYS A 99 1.74 -4.80 43.01
N LYS A 100 1.39 -3.53 42.79
CA LYS A 100 0.12 -2.92 43.22
C LYS A 100 -1.04 -3.15 42.23
N LYS A 101 -0.77 -3.80 41.12
CA LYS A 101 -1.74 -4.08 40.04
C LYS A 101 -2.40 -2.81 39.47
N PHE A 102 -1.72 -1.66 39.57
CA PHE A 102 -2.23 -0.37 39.09
C PHE A 102 -2.45 -0.35 37.60
N PHE A 103 -1.54 -0.93 36.83
CA PHE A 103 -1.62 -0.96 35.35
C PHE A 103 -2.50 -2.09 34.81
N LYS A 104 -2.91 -3.06 35.64
CA LYS A 104 -3.64 -4.23 35.14
C LYS A 104 -4.93 -3.88 34.42
N ALA A 105 -5.83 -3.14 35.05
CA ALA A 105 -7.11 -2.77 34.43
C ALA A 105 -6.96 -1.84 33.23
N PRO A 106 -6.15 -0.75 33.26
CA PRO A 106 -5.91 0.10 32.12
C PRO A 106 -5.31 -0.63 30.91
N ILE A 107 -4.37 -1.55 31.14
CA ILE A 107 -3.74 -2.34 30.05
C ILE A 107 -4.77 -3.25 29.39
N PHE A 108 -5.55 -4.03 30.15
CA PHE A 108 -6.57 -4.90 29.58
C PHE A 108 -7.66 -4.11 28.84
N PHE A 109 -8.08 -2.97 29.41
CA PHE A 109 -9.02 -2.08 28.73
C PHE A 109 -8.43 -1.53 27.42
N GLY A 110 -7.17 -1.07 27.43
CA GLY A 110 -6.47 -0.57 26.24
C GLY A 110 -6.36 -1.64 25.15
N ILE A 111 -6.00 -2.89 25.52
CA ILE A 111 -5.94 -4.01 24.57
C ILE A 111 -7.33 -4.29 23.98
N ALA A 112 -8.38 -4.33 24.83
CA ALA A 112 -9.74 -4.54 24.33
C ALA A 112 -10.17 -3.44 23.34
N MET A 113 -9.86 -2.18 23.64
CA MET A 113 -10.14 -1.05 22.74
C MET A 113 -9.36 -1.15 21.44
N LEU A 114 -8.08 -1.59 21.48
CA LEU A 114 -7.32 -1.85 20.25
C LEU A 114 -7.92 -2.96 19.40
N VAL A 115 -8.36 -4.05 20.03
CA VAL A 115 -9.05 -5.14 19.31
C VAL A 115 -10.32 -4.61 18.65
N LEU A 116 -11.15 -3.84 19.37
CA LEU A 116 -12.36 -3.25 18.82
C LEU A 116 -12.06 -2.28 17.67
N ALA A 117 -11.04 -1.43 17.78
CA ALA A 117 -10.62 -0.52 16.73
C ALA A 117 -10.19 -1.28 15.45
N ASN A 118 -9.42 -2.37 15.60
CA ASN A 118 -9.01 -3.20 14.47
C ASN A 118 -10.20 -3.96 13.85
N LEU A 119 -11.14 -4.45 14.64
CA LEU A 119 -12.35 -5.10 14.15
C LEU A 119 -13.25 -4.12 13.40
N ALA A 120 -13.33 -2.86 13.87
CA ALA A 120 -14.10 -1.81 13.19
C ALA A 120 -13.56 -1.53 11.78
N GLU A 121 -12.25 -1.64 11.58
CA GLU A 121 -11.58 -1.45 10.28
C GLU A 121 -11.31 -2.78 9.52
N ASN A 122 -11.98 -3.86 9.93
CA ASN A 122 -11.82 -5.15 9.28
C ASN A 122 -12.13 -5.07 7.77
N PRO A 123 -11.16 -5.38 6.89
CA PRO A 123 -11.35 -5.31 5.44
C PRO A 123 -12.43 -6.28 4.91
N LEU A 124 -12.76 -7.34 5.67
CA LEU A 124 -13.80 -8.31 5.26
C LEU A 124 -15.21 -7.71 5.25
N LYS A 125 -15.43 -6.56 5.86
CA LYS A 125 -16.73 -5.86 5.79
C LYS A 125 -16.96 -5.15 4.45
N TYR A 126 -15.91 -4.93 3.67
CA TYR A 126 -16.02 -4.30 2.37
C TYR A 126 -16.14 -5.36 1.27
N PRO A 127 -16.91 -5.08 0.21
CA PRO A 127 -16.96 -5.98 -0.94
C PRO A 127 -15.56 -6.10 -1.56
N PRO A 128 -15.23 -7.25 -2.17
CA PRO A 128 -13.96 -7.42 -2.84
C PRO A 128 -13.85 -6.42 -4.01
N ASN A 129 -12.67 -5.85 -4.21
CA ASN A 129 -12.42 -4.90 -5.30
C ASN A 129 -12.42 -5.52 -6.70
N ASN A 130 -12.42 -6.86 -6.79
CA ASN A 130 -12.43 -7.64 -8.02
C ASN A 130 -11.36 -7.25 -9.05
N GLN A 131 -10.28 -6.63 -8.60
CA GLN A 131 -9.24 -6.07 -9.47
C GLN A 131 -8.63 -7.11 -10.41
N ILE A 132 -8.34 -8.33 -9.93
CA ILE A 132 -7.79 -9.41 -10.76
C ILE A 132 -8.78 -9.79 -11.88
N THR A 133 -10.06 -9.95 -11.54
CA THR A 133 -11.10 -10.28 -12.52
C THR A 133 -11.25 -9.16 -13.55
N ARG A 134 -11.26 -7.91 -13.09
CA ARG A 134 -11.31 -6.72 -13.94
C ARG A 134 -10.14 -6.70 -14.91
N SER A 135 -8.89 -6.81 -14.41
CA SER A 135 -7.70 -6.80 -15.26
C SER A 135 -7.75 -7.89 -16.33
N ARG A 136 -8.18 -9.10 -15.97
CA ARG A 136 -8.34 -10.21 -16.91
C ARG A 136 -9.38 -9.94 -18.00
N VAL A 137 -10.56 -9.42 -17.61
CA VAL A 137 -11.65 -9.17 -18.55
C VAL A 137 -11.29 -8.04 -19.51
N VAL A 138 -10.66 -6.99 -19.01
CA VAL A 138 -10.18 -5.85 -19.83
C VAL A 138 -9.07 -6.30 -20.79
N ALA A 139 -8.07 -7.05 -20.29
CA ALA A 139 -7.01 -7.58 -21.14
C ALA A 139 -7.57 -8.49 -22.26
N LYS A 140 -8.56 -9.33 -21.94
CA LYS A 140 -9.25 -10.14 -22.96
C LYS A 140 -9.91 -9.28 -24.02
N ARG A 141 -10.61 -8.21 -23.62
CA ARG A 141 -11.25 -7.28 -24.57
C ARG A 141 -10.22 -6.57 -25.45
N ILE A 142 -9.10 -6.13 -24.88
CA ILE A 142 -7.99 -5.53 -25.64
C ILE A 142 -7.46 -6.51 -26.68
N MET A 143 -7.20 -7.77 -26.34
CA MET A 143 -6.73 -8.78 -27.29
C MET A 143 -7.71 -9.02 -28.43
N GLU A 144 -9.01 -9.08 -28.12
CA GLU A 144 -10.07 -9.22 -29.13
C GLU A 144 -10.10 -8.02 -30.12
N GLU A 145 -9.96 -6.80 -29.60
CA GLU A 145 -10.02 -5.57 -30.43
C GLU A 145 -8.69 -5.24 -31.12
N ALA A 146 -7.57 -5.75 -30.63
CA ALA A 146 -6.27 -5.65 -31.28
C ALA A 146 -6.17 -6.60 -32.49
N GLY A 147 -6.92 -7.73 -32.49
CA GLY A 147 -6.95 -8.63 -33.64
C GLY A 147 -5.59 -9.23 -34.02
N GLY A 148 -4.66 -9.32 -33.07
CA GLY A 148 -3.28 -9.80 -33.29
C GLY A 148 -2.29 -8.72 -33.70
N GLU A 149 -2.73 -7.47 -33.86
CA GLU A 149 -1.84 -6.33 -34.15
C GLU A 149 -1.02 -5.96 -32.90
N LYS A 150 0.13 -5.33 -33.13
CA LYS A 150 0.94 -4.73 -32.06
C LYS A 150 0.26 -3.46 -31.57
N PHE A 151 0.33 -3.25 -30.26
CA PHE A 151 -0.28 -2.07 -29.63
C PHE A 151 0.49 -1.63 -28.39
N ASN A 152 0.29 -0.39 -28.00
CA ASN A 152 0.75 0.15 -26.73
C ASN A 152 -0.40 0.15 -25.71
N LEU A 153 -0.05 0.20 -24.42
CA LEU A 153 -1.00 0.25 -23.31
C LEU A 153 -0.73 1.47 -22.44
N ALA A 154 -1.79 2.14 -21.99
CA ALA A 154 -1.73 3.19 -20.98
C ALA A 154 -2.82 2.99 -19.94
N VAL A 155 -2.56 3.38 -18.67
CA VAL A 155 -3.54 3.34 -17.59
C VAL A 155 -3.68 4.71 -16.95
N ILE A 156 -4.89 5.28 -16.98
CA ILE A 156 -5.26 6.50 -16.29
C ILE A 156 -5.96 6.12 -14.98
N ALA A 157 -5.23 6.23 -13.88
CA ALA A 157 -5.71 5.89 -12.54
C ALA A 157 -5.00 6.76 -11.49
N GLU A 158 -5.57 6.86 -10.27
CA GLU A 158 -4.93 7.59 -9.17
C GLU A 158 -3.69 6.87 -8.63
N ARG A 159 -3.76 5.55 -8.48
CA ARG A 159 -2.74 4.72 -7.79
C ARG A 159 -2.49 3.37 -8.45
N ASN A 160 -2.95 3.18 -9.65
CA ASN A 160 -2.73 1.95 -10.40
C ASN A 160 -1.89 2.24 -11.64
N TYR A 161 -1.17 1.23 -12.08
CA TYR A 161 -0.31 1.26 -13.25
C TYR A 161 -0.71 0.14 -14.20
N GLU A 162 -0.09 0.07 -15.36
CA GLU A 162 -0.37 -0.88 -16.42
C GLU A 162 -0.06 -2.34 -16.06
N ASP A 163 0.87 -2.59 -15.14
CA ASP A 163 1.40 -3.93 -14.83
C ASP A 163 0.33 -5.01 -14.65
N GLY A 164 -0.78 -4.68 -13.97
CA GLY A 164 -1.85 -5.64 -13.73
C GLY A 164 -2.61 -6.07 -14.99
N TYR A 165 -2.73 -5.18 -15.97
CA TYR A 165 -3.33 -5.45 -17.28
C TYR A 165 -2.32 -6.10 -18.22
N GLN A 166 -1.10 -5.57 -18.24
CA GLN A 166 0.01 -6.06 -19.05
C GLN A 166 0.32 -7.52 -18.76
N TYR A 167 0.33 -7.92 -17.48
CA TYR A 167 0.50 -9.32 -17.10
C TYR A 167 -0.46 -10.28 -17.83
N PHE A 168 -1.76 -9.92 -17.90
CA PHE A 168 -2.73 -10.76 -18.59
C PHE A 168 -2.63 -10.68 -20.12
N LEU A 169 -2.19 -9.55 -20.67
CA LEU A 169 -1.91 -9.39 -22.10
C LEU A 169 -0.71 -10.24 -22.52
N GLU A 170 0.38 -10.21 -21.77
CA GLU A 170 1.58 -11.03 -22.01
C GLU A 170 1.28 -12.53 -21.82
N LEU A 171 0.57 -12.89 -20.75
CA LEU A 171 0.13 -14.27 -20.52
C LEU A 171 -0.74 -14.80 -21.67
N GLY A 172 -1.54 -13.94 -22.29
CA GLY A 172 -2.36 -14.24 -23.46
C GLY A 172 -1.59 -14.25 -24.79
N GLY A 173 -0.30 -13.93 -24.79
CA GLY A 173 0.53 -13.88 -26.00
C GLY A 173 0.18 -12.71 -26.93
N SER A 174 -0.32 -11.59 -26.39
CA SER A 174 -0.69 -10.42 -27.18
C SER A 174 0.54 -9.64 -27.67
N GLY A 175 0.33 -8.77 -28.65
CA GLY A 175 1.37 -7.89 -29.20
C GLY A 175 1.58 -6.59 -28.42
N VAL A 176 1.41 -6.60 -27.08
CA VAL A 176 1.64 -5.41 -26.24
C VAL A 176 3.12 -5.00 -26.27
N ILE A 177 3.39 -3.71 -26.44
CA ILE A 177 4.74 -3.12 -26.47
C ILE A 177 4.76 -1.90 -25.55
N ASP A 178 5.76 -1.87 -24.65
CA ASP A 178 6.01 -0.72 -23.78
C ASP A 178 6.59 0.44 -24.60
N ILE A 179 6.04 1.64 -24.38
CA ILE A 179 6.59 2.84 -25.01
C ILE A 179 7.87 3.24 -24.30
N ASP A 180 8.96 3.32 -25.06
CA ASP A 180 10.22 3.91 -24.63
C ASP A 180 10.43 5.24 -25.38
N ALA A 181 10.42 6.34 -24.65
CA ALA A 181 10.57 7.69 -25.24
C ALA A 181 11.89 7.88 -26.02
N GLN A 182 12.90 7.04 -25.74
CA GLN A 182 14.19 7.08 -26.43
C GLN A 182 14.22 6.17 -27.68
N ARG A 183 13.19 5.34 -27.88
CA ARG A 183 13.09 4.37 -28.98
C ARG A 183 11.76 4.52 -29.73
N PRO A 184 11.69 5.42 -30.72
CA PRO A 184 10.45 5.68 -31.48
C PRO A 184 9.81 4.43 -32.12
N GLU A 185 10.62 3.39 -32.41
CA GLU A 185 10.13 2.12 -32.95
C GLU A 185 9.25 1.33 -31.96
N THR A 186 9.20 1.72 -30.71
CA THR A 186 8.31 1.14 -29.72
C THR A 186 6.90 1.74 -29.75
N ILE A 187 6.72 2.86 -30.47
CA ILE A 187 5.41 3.49 -30.66
C ILE A 187 4.71 2.77 -31.80
N THR A 188 3.56 2.16 -31.51
CA THR A 188 2.76 1.40 -32.48
C THR A 188 1.64 2.25 -33.07
N ASP A 189 0.90 1.72 -34.03
CA ASP A 189 -0.25 2.43 -34.66
C ASP A 189 -1.49 2.48 -33.72
N LEU A 190 -1.52 1.65 -32.68
CA LEU A 190 -2.64 1.51 -31.77
C LEU A 190 -2.21 1.76 -30.33
N LEU A 191 -3.01 2.53 -29.58
CA LEU A 191 -2.89 2.65 -28.13
C LEU A 191 -4.21 2.26 -27.47
N PHE A 192 -4.18 1.33 -26.53
CA PHE A 192 -5.31 1.10 -25.64
C PHE A 192 -5.11 1.88 -24.34
N VAL A 193 -6.12 2.68 -23.99
CA VAL A 193 -6.13 3.45 -22.75
C VAL A 193 -7.19 2.90 -21.82
N VAL A 194 -6.77 2.35 -20.70
CA VAL A 194 -7.63 1.90 -19.61
C VAL A 194 -7.81 3.05 -18.63
N CYS A 195 -9.06 3.44 -18.36
CA CYS A 195 -9.33 4.51 -17.40
C CYS A 195 -10.14 4.00 -16.23
N GLU A 196 -9.54 4.02 -15.04
CA GLU A 196 -10.16 3.67 -13.77
C GLU A 196 -10.75 4.88 -13.02
N MET A 197 -10.77 6.04 -13.69
CA MET A 197 -11.33 7.28 -13.16
C MET A 197 -12.77 7.47 -13.61
N PRO A 198 -13.56 8.32 -12.93
CA PRO A 198 -14.85 8.79 -13.44
C PRO A 198 -14.70 9.41 -14.84
N LYS A 199 -15.72 9.27 -15.68
CA LYS A 199 -15.69 9.67 -17.09
C LYS A 199 -15.28 11.14 -17.31
N ASP A 200 -15.68 12.03 -16.42
CA ASP A 200 -15.34 13.45 -16.43
C ASP A 200 -13.86 13.75 -16.14
N LYS A 201 -13.13 12.77 -15.58
CA LYS A 201 -11.69 12.85 -15.28
C LYS A 201 -10.85 11.99 -16.21
N CYS A 202 -11.46 11.35 -17.20
CA CYS A 202 -10.80 10.53 -18.21
C CYS A 202 -10.58 11.34 -19.47
N ASP A 203 -9.36 11.80 -19.71
CA ASP A 203 -8.95 12.33 -21.01
C ASP A 203 -7.92 11.38 -21.64
N PRO A 204 -8.37 10.46 -22.52
CA PRO A 204 -7.48 9.45 -23.09
C PRO A 204 -6.47 10.03 -24.09
N THR A 205 -6.74 11.21 -24.67
CA THR A 205 -5.92 11.81 -25.73
C THR A 205 -4.96 12.90 -25.23
N HIS A 206 -5.25 13.54 -24.06
CA HIS A 206 -4.44 14.64 -23.53
C HIS A 206 -3.97 14.35 -22.08
N SER A 207 -4.01 13.09 -21.67
CA SER A 207 -3.53 12.72 -20.33
C SER A 207 -2.03 13.01 -20.21
N PRO A 208 -1.56 13.53 -19.06
CA PRO A 208 -0.14 13.73 -18.78
C PRO A 208 0.61 12.42 -18.48
N LYS A 209 -0.02 11.26 -18.56
CA LYS A 209 0.63 9.96 -18.46
C LYS A 209 1.65 9.79 -19.59
N ALA A 210 2.83 9.26 -19.23
CA ALA A 210 3.95 9.16 -20.13
C ALA A 210 3.61 8.37 -21.40
N GLU A 211 2.86 7.28 -21.27
CA GLU A 211 2.46 6.43 -22.38
C GLU A 211 1.56 7.19 -23.37
N VAL A 212 0.58 7.97 -22.86
CA VAL A 212 -0.30 8.79 -23.70
C VAL A 212 0.48 9.94 -24.35
N ALA A 213 1.30 10.64 -23.57
CA ALA A 213 2.08 11.77 -24.06
C ALA A 213 3.11 11.35 -25.13
N ASN A 214 3.77 10.22 -24.94
CA ASN A 214 4.76 9.69 -25.87
C ASN A 214 4.14 9.04 -27.12
N PHE A 215 2.90 8.53 -27.02
CA PHE A 215 2.17 8.04 -28.18
C PHE A 215 1.89 9.16 -29.20
N GLY A 216 1.73 10.41 -28.72
CA GLY A 216 1.59 11.58 -29.56
C GLY A 216 0.14 11.88 -29.96
N TRP A 217 -0.01 12.67 -31.04
CA TRP A 217 -1.32 13.13 -31.52
C TRP A 217 -2.20 11.97 -31.93
N SER A 218 -3.33 11.82 -31.27
CA SER A 218 -4.22 10.68 -31.44
C SER A 218 -5.69 11.09 -31.33
N LYS A 219 -6.57 10.23 -31.81
CA LYS A 219 -8.03 10.32 -31.66
C LYS A 219 -8.59 9.00 -31.17
N VAL A 220 -9.74 9.07 -30.48
CA VAL A 220 -10.51 7.91 -30.10
C VAL A 220 -11.13 7.29 -31.36
N ASP A 221 -10.79 6.03 -31.63
CA ASP A 221 -11.41 5.22 -32.70
C ASP A 221 -12.66 4.51 -32.17
N LYS A 222 -12.52 3.89 -30.94
CA LYS A 222 -13.61 3.20 -30.24
C LYS A 222 -13.47 3.35 -28.74
N ASP A 223 -14.59 3.20 -28.04
CA ASP A 223 -14.65 3.14 -26.59
C ASP A 223 -15.63 2.08 -26.08
N TRP A 224 -15.37 1.59 -24.88
CA TRP A 224 -16.18 0.56 -24.21
C TRP A 224 -16.18 0.77 -22.71
N GLU A 225 -17.23 0.29 -22.05
CA GLU A 225 -17.25 0.05 -20.63
C GLU A 225 -17.04 -1.46 -20.37
N VAL A 226 -15.95 -1.83 -19.72
CA VAL A 226 -15.55 -3.24 -19.49
C VAL A 226 -15.14 -3.43 -18.05
N GLY A 227 -15.80 -4.34 -17.34
CA GLY A 227 -15.47 -4.61 -15.93
C GLY A 227 -15.69 -3.40 -14.99
N GLY A 228 -16.57 -2.47 -15.38
CA GLY A 228 -16.90 -1.27 -14.63
C GLY A 228 -15.85 -0.14 -14.76
N ILE A 229 -15.03 -0.18 -15.81
CA ILE A 229 -14.06 0.87 -16.18
C ILE A 229 -14.16 1.20 -17.67
N LEU A 230 -13.62 2.35 -18.05
CA LEU A 230 -13.61 2.78 -19.45
C LEU A 230 -12.35 2.26 -20.14
N LEU A 231 -12.55 1.76 -21.37
CA LEU A 231 -11.49 1.32 -22.26
C LEU A 231 -11.61 2.09 -23.56
N TYR A 232 -10.51 2.70 -24.02
CA TYR A 232 -10.45 3.43 -25.27
C TYR A 232 -9.43 2.80 -26.21
N LYS A 233 -9.74 2.74 -27.49
CA LYS A 233 -8.82 2.43 -28.58
C LYS A 233 -8.49 3.73 -29.30
N LEU A 234 -7.22 4.09 -29.35
CA LEU A 234 -6.72 5.28 -30.01
C LEU A 234 -5.91 4.91 -31.24
N ILE A 235 -6.00 5.76 -32.25
CA ILE A 235 -5.19 5.73 -33.47
C ILE A 235 -4.56 7.10 -33.69
N HIS A 236 -3.42 7.15 -34.39
CA HIS A 236 -2.79 8.42 -34.70
C HIS A 236 -3.70 9.32 -35.59
N THR A 237 -3.65 10.63 -35.35
CA THR A 237 -4.19 11.62 -36.27
C THR A 237 -3.16 11.90 -37.35
N LYS A 238 -3.61 11.88 -38.62
CA LYS A 238 -2.77 12.31 -39.75
C LYS A 238 -2.47 13.79 -39.66
#